data_8c585a4e3478c0d463e01032b1330e85
#
_entry.id   8c585a4e3478c0d463e01032b1330e85
#
_cell.length_a   1.000
_cell.length_b   1.000
_cell.length_c   1.000
_cell.angle_alpha   90.00
_cell.angle_beta   90.00
_cell.angle_gamma   90.00
#
_symmetry.space_group_name_H-M   'P 1'
#
loop_
_entity.id
_entity.type
_entity.pdbx_description
1 polymer ?
#
loop_
_entity_poly.entity_id
_entity_poly.type
_entity_poly.pdbx_seq_one_letter_code
_entity_poly.pdbx_strand_id
1 'polypeptide(L)'
;MSESPKPADALRTLPERAFRARARLVAGVFCLVCCGLAVRLLFLQVLGGGWYTDRALGQQLRDTVVPADRGRVYSADGVLLAANSSCWTLRASPREMPEDKLALAAKRLAEILELDEGKLLEKFSDRRSNDCLLRYRVDRAMADAVRVFCEANGVTGIRIDQDSKRWYPQGEFLASVLGFTNVDNAGVSGLELKYDDLLTGENGVVLTAVNAWGYTLEQSYETERFPTEGDGLRLTIDANIQHYLENALGYAVKEHHVAARAVGIVMDVNTGAVLAMSTTPAYDPNQPRVLADKAARKAVEGLSGDERAAALQLAQQTQWRNKAVSDLYEPGSVFKLITCAAALDTGAVSKNSSFYCGESISVAGTRFHCANHKRHGAQTVTQALENSCNQSFIQIGARLGKEAFCDYFAAFGLRAPTGIDLPAEPKKSLYYTADRMGPVELASCAFGQSSKISYLEMASAVCAVVNGGRLMQPYVVSDILGPEGEVIDHLSPVCKRQVLKEETSRTMREMMEAVVLYGGGRNARIAGYRVGGKSGTSQKLDSADEKARIASFVAVAPIDDPQFLCLVCLDEPHSWTTAGGSLSAPVCAEVLEQTLVYKGVPRAAVPDTPASDAETSADLPEDGDSFDGA
;
A
#
# COMPACT_ATOMS: atom_id res chain seq x y z
N MET A 1 118.03 -47.56 36.76
CA MET A 1 117.48 -46.48 35.88
C MET A 1 116.43 -47.06 35.09
N SER A 2 115.45 -46.78 35.34
CA SER A 2 114.09 -46.94 35.64
C SER A 2 113.26 -46.00 34.80
N GLU A 3 112.43 -46.52 34.04
CA GLU A 3 111.31 -45.78 33.42
C GLU A 3 110.01 -46.48 33.77
N SER A 4 109.16 -45.74 34.36
CA SER A 4 107.78 -46.14 34.68
C SER A 4 106.87 -45.92 33.53
N PRO A 5 105.96 -46.81 33.20
CA PRO A 5 104.92 -46.55 32.22
C PRO A 5 103.67 -45.91 32.86
N LYS A 6 103.08 -44.97 32.13
CA LYS A 6 101.81 -44.30 32.42
C LYS A 6 100.64 -45.27 32.38
N PRO A 7 99.60 -45.06 33.14
CA PRO A 7 98.36 -45.86 33.06
C PRO A 7 97.51 -45.49 31.86
N ALA A 8 97.17 -46.47 31.04
CA ALA A 8 96.20 -46.36 29.93
C ALA A 8 94.76 -46.38 30.43
N ASP A 9 94.00 -45.54 29.86
CA ASP A 9 92.60 -45.33 30.07
C ASP A 9 91.73 -46.60 29.99
N ALA A 10 91.09 -46.92 31.08
CA ALA A 10 90.07 -47.94 31.12
C ALA A 10 88.73 -47.37 30.58
N LEU A 11 88.57 -47.33 29.27
CA LEU A 11 87.28 -47.24 28.66
C LEU A 11 86.47 -48.50 29.02
N ARG A 12 85.50 -48.36 29.92
CA ARG A 12 84.53 -49.41 30.22
C ARG A 12 83.74 -49.69 28.97
N THR A 13 84.10 -50.65 28.17
CA THR A 13 83.30 -51.20 27.09
C THR A 13 82.11 -51.93 27.71
N LEU A 14 80.94 -51.40 27.60
CA LEU A 14 79.67 -52.10 27.87
C LEU A 14 79.70 -53.41 27.06
N PRO A 15 79.34 -54.58 27.65
CA PRO A 15 79.35 -55.83 26.91
C PRO A 15 78.44 -55.69 25.68
N GLU A 16 78.95 -56.00 24.50
CA GLU A 16 78.28 -55.86 23.18
C GLU A 16 76.84 -56.36 23.18
N ARG A 17 76.55 -57.35 23.97
CA ARG A 17 75.22 -57.90 24.17
C ARG A 17 74.24 -56.89 24.82
N ALA A 18 74.66 -56.13 25.80
CA ALA A 18 73.87 -55.13 26.48
C ALA A 18 73.59 -53.89 25.57
N PHE A 19 74.64 -53.51 24.78
CA PHE A 19 74.48 -52.45 23.78
C PHE A 19 73.45 -52.86 22.67
N ARG A 20 73.63 -54.06 22.13
CA ARG A 20 72.68 -54.60 21.10
C ARG A 20 71.29 -54.79 21.66
N ALA A 21 71.12 -55.17 22.92
CA ALA A 21 69.80 -55.28 23.57
C ALA A 21 69.13 -53.91 23.72
N ARG A 22 69.82 -52.89 24.17
CA ARG A 22 69.37 -51.51 24.30
C ARG A 22 69.03 -50.90 22.92
N ALA A 23 69.87 -51.11 21.91
CA ALA A 23 69.68 -50.67 20.55
C ALA A 23 68.40 -51.32 19.94
N ARG A 24 68.18 -52.62 20.18
CA ARG A 24 66.91 -53.29 19.73
C ARG A 24 65.71 -52.77 20.48
N LEU A 25 65.79 -52.46 21.75
CA LEU A 25 64.73 -51.91 22.55
C LEU A 25 64.37 -50.50 22.03
N VAL A 26 65.34 -49.63 21.78
CA VAL A 26 65.13 -48.30 21.20
C VAL A 26 64.54 -48.40 19.78
N ALA A 27 65.07 -49.30 18.94
CA ALA A 27 64.54 -49.54 17.62
C ALA A 27 63.06 -50.07 17.67
N GLY A 28 62.75 -50.97 18.60
CA GLY A 28 61.43 -51.49 18.84
C GLY A 28 60.42 -50.39 19.25
N VAL A 29 60.82 -49.54 20.19
CA VAL A 29 60.03 -48.38 20.63
C VAL A 29 59.82 -47.41 19.45
N PHE A 30 60.84 -47.13 18.67
CA PHE A 30 60.73 -46.27 17.49
C PHE A 30 59.83 -46.86 16.45
N CYS A 31 59.96 -48.17 16.14
CA CYS A 31 58.98 -48.83 15.23
C CYS A 31 57.56 -48.78 15.75
N LEU A 32 57.31 -48.93 17.04
CA LEU A 32 55.99 -48.89 17.67
C LEU A 32 55.40 -47.51 17.57
N VAL A 33 56.21 -46.46 17.77
CA VAL A 33 55.75 -45.04 17.56
C VAL A 33 55.45 -44.80 16.09
N CYS A 34 56.32 -45.27 15.16
CA CYS A 34 56.04 -45.13 13.72
C CYS A 34 54.79 -45.89 13.29
N CYS A 35 54.52 -47.08 13.79
CA CYS A 35 53.28 -47.83 13.53
C CYS A 35 52.08 -47.12 14.12
N GLY A 36 52.19 -46.58 15.34
CA GLY A 36 51.09 -45.76 15.93
C GLY A 36 50.75 -44.50 15.11
N LEU A 37 51.78 -43.82 14.60
CA LEU A 37 51.61 -42.68 13.69
C LEU A 37 50.98 -43.10 12.35
N ALA A 38 51.41 -44.22 11.79
CA ALA A 38 50.85 -44.75 10.55
C ALA A 38 49.35 -45.13 10.71
N VAL A 39 48.99 -45.79 11.81
CA VAL A 39 47.60 -46.13 12.15
C VAL A 39 46.79 -44.86 12.37
N ARG A 40 47.36 -43.85 13.06
CA ARG A 40 46.69 -42.56 13.24
C ARG A 40 46.48 -41.82 11.92
N LEU A 41 47.46 -41.82 11.04
CA LEU A 41 47.35 -41.24 9.70
C LEU A 41 46.29 -41.97 8.87
N LEU A 42 46.24 -43.29 8.91
CA LEU A 42 45.24 -44.09 8.23
C LEU A 42 43.83 -43.79 8.77
N PHE A 43 43.69 -43.66 10.09
CA PHE A 43 42.42 -43.27 10.70
C PHE A 43 41.98 -41.86 10.24
N LEU A 44 42.89 -40.87 10.27
CA LEU A 44 42.58 -39.51 9.88
C LEU A 44 42.30 -39.35 8.39
N GLN A 45 43.05 -40.06 7.51
CA GLN A 45 42.94 -39.86 6.06
C GLN A 45 41.89 -40.77 5.41
N VAL A 46 41.68 -42.00 5.92
CA VAL A 46 40.77 -42.97 5.29
C VAL A 46 39.47 -43.08 6.06
N LEU A 47 39.47 -43.35 7.35
CA LEU A 47 38.25 -43.54 8.14
C LEU A 47 37.59 -42.26 8.56
N GLY A 48 38.37 -41.23 8.90
CA GLY A 48 37.87 -39.92 9.30
C GLY A 48 37.91 -38.87 8.17
N GLY A 49 38.47 -39.23 7.01
CA GLY A 49 38.75 -38.28 5.92
C GLY A 49 37.52 -37.50 5.45
N GLY A 50 36.40 -38.18 5.25
CA GLY A 50 35.12 -37.55 4.85
C GLY A 50 34.65 -36.50 5.86
N TRP A 51 34.62 -36.86 7.15
CA TRP A 51 34.23 -35.94 8.23
C TRP A 51 35.13 -34.70 8.35
N TYR A 52 36.45 -34.90 8.21
CA TYR A 52 37.38 -33.75 8.22
C TYR A 52 37.30 -32.91 6.97
N THR A 53 37.04 -33.51 5.80
CA THR A 53 36.83 -32.81 4.55
C THR A 53 35.53 -31.98 4.60
N ASP A 54 34.42 -32.54 5.07
CA ASP A 54 33.15 -31.82 5.23
C ASP A 54 33.30 -30.64 6.20
N ARG A 55 34.05 -30.85 7.28
CA ARG A 55 34.29 -29.78 8.27
C ARG A 55 35.23 -28.69 7.75
N ALA A 56 36.22 -29.06 6.96
CA ALA A 56 37.12 -28.12 6.28
C ALA A 56 36.36 -27.33 5.20
N LEU A 57 35.53 -28.00 4.38
CA LEU A 57 34.66 -27.36 3.41
C LEU A 57 33.69 -26.37 4.08
N GLY A 58 33.05 -26.77 5.19
CA GLY A 58 32.16 -25.88 5.95
C GLY A 58 32.86 -24.67 6.59
N GLN A 59 34.19 -24.71 6.78
CA GLN A 59 34.97 -23.56 7.22
C GLN A 59 35.58 -22.73 6.08
N GLN A 60 35.71 -23.32 4.90
CA GLN A 60 36.33 -22.70 3.72
C GLN A 60 35.27 -22.12 2.76
N LEU A 61 34.04 -22.69 2.74
CA LEU A 61 32.98 -22.19 1.90
C LEU A 61 32.32 -20.99 2.55
N ARG A 62 32.21 -19.91 1.79
CA ARG A 62 31.46 -18.73 2.15
C ARG A 62 30.24 -18.64 1.21
N ASP A 63 29.07 -18.68 1.81
CA ASP A 63 27.83 -18.47 1.11
C ASP A 63 27.65 -16.97 0.87
N THR A 64 27.67 -16.56 -0.39
CA THR A 64 27.28 -15.21 -0.79
C THR A 64 25.90 -15.29 -1.41
N VAL A 65 24.92 -14.71 -0.73
CA VAL A 65 23.56 -14.62 -1.24
C VAL A 65 23.51 -13.57 -2.35
N VAL A 66 23.03 -13.96 -3.51
CA VAL A 66 22.72 -13.06 -4.62
C VAL A 66 21.22 -12.77 -4.57
N PRO A 67 20.79 -11.55 -4.22
CA PRO A 67 19.39 -11.24 -4.11
C PRO A 67 18.70 -11.38 -5.47
N ALA A 68 17.51 -12.00 -5.46
CA ALA A 68 16.64 -12.04 -6.61
C ALA A 68 16.07 -10.64 -6.90
N ASP A 69 15.85 -10.32 -8.16
CA ASP A 69 15.10 -9.15 -8.53
C ASP A 69 13.61 -9.38 -8.22
N ARG A 70 12.99 -8.39 -7.60
CA ARG A 70 11.58 -8.41 -7.25
C ARG A 70 10.73 -8.16 -8.49
N GLY A 71 9.63 -8.88 -8.66
CA GLY A 71 8.73 -8.80 -9.80
C GLY A 71 8.28 -7.37 -10.11
N ARG A 72 8.15 -7.03 -11.38
CA ARG A 72 7.77 -5.69 -11.83
C ARG A 72 6.27 -5.47 -11.72
N VAL A 73 5.84 -4.23 -11.54
CA VAL A 73 4.42 -3.88 -11.50
C VAL A 73 4.11 -2.91 -12.63
N TYR A 74 3.08 -3.23 -13.41
CA TYR A 74 2.62 -2.45 -14.55
C TYR A 74 1.17 -2.03 -14.38
N SER A 75 0.80 -0.86 -14.93
CA SER A 75 -0.60 -0.46 -15.10
C SER A 75 -1.28 -1.29 -16.20
N ALA A 76 -2.60 -1.14 -16.35
CA ALA A 76 -3.39 -1.79 -17.39
C ALA A 76 -2.93 -1.42 -18.81
N ASP A 77 -2.49 -0.18 -18.99
CA ASP A 77 -1.95 0.37 -20.25
C ASP A 77 -0.45 0.17 -20.42
N GLY A 78 0.21 -0.61 -19.53
CA GLY A 78 1.59 -1.05 -19.65
C GLY A 78 2.65 -0.08 -19.13
N VAL A 79 2.27 0.97 -18.40
CA VAL A 79 3.21 1.88 -17.73
C VAL A 79 3.88 1.18 -16.56
N LEU A 80 5.21 1.26 -16.47
CA LEU A 80 5.98 0.69 -15.37
C LEU A 80 5.77 1.52 -14.08
N LEU A 81 5.23 0.88 -13.06
CA LEU A 81 4.88 1.49 -11.76
C LEU A 81 5.87 1.16 -10.66
N ALA A 82 6.43 -0.05 -10.66
CA ALA A 82 7.46 -0.45 -9.72
C ALA A 82 8.46 -1.41 -10.37
N ALA A 83 9.74 -1.18 -10.14
CA ALA A 83 10.85 -1.98 -10.68
C ALA A 83 12.00 -2.05 -9.65
N ASN A 84 13.06 -2.74 -10.01
CA ASN A 84 14.29 -2.75 -9.25
C ASN A 84 15.31 -1.79 -9.86
N SER A 85 16.12 -1.19 -9.00
CA SER A 85 17.25 -0.35 -9.38
C SER A 85 18.51 -0.87 -8.71
N SER A 86 19.55 -1.08 -9.49
CA SER A 86 20.86 -1.45 -8.96
C SER A 86 21.38 -0.36 -8.02
N CYS A 87 21.86 -0.78 -6.86
CA CYS A 87 22.50 0.06 -5.86
C CYS A 87 23.68 -0.70 -5.26
N TRP A 88 24.39 -0.10 -4.33
CA TRP A 88 25.55 -0.72 -3.68
C TRP A 88 25.49 -0.54 -2.18
N THR A 89 25.78 -1.60 -1.44
CA THR A 89 25.93 -1.55 0.01
C THR A 89 27.42 -1.50 0.35
N LEU A 90 27.82 -0.50 1.13
CA LEU A 90 29.19 -0.25 1.50
C LEU A 90 29.49 -0.80 2.88
N ARG A 91 30.49 -1.65 2.97
CA ARG A 91 30.97 -2.27 4.20
C ARG A 91 32.46 -2.06 4.37
N ALA A 92 32.94 -2.10 5.59
CA ALA A 92 34.37 -2.04 5.88
C ALA A 92 34.80 -3.22 6.75
N SER A 93 36.00 -3.73 6.48
CA SER A 93 36.76 -4.63 7.36
C SER A 93 37.88 -3.82 8.01
N PRO A 94 37.66 -3.26 9.22
CA PRO A 94 38.68 -2.47 9.90
C PRO A 94 40.01 -3.25 10.10
N ARG A 95 39.94 -4.56 10.24
CA ARG A 95 41.12 -5.45 10.38
C ARG A 95 42.05 -5.39 9.17
N GLU A 96 41.49 -5.24 7.96
CA GLU A 96 42.22 -5.24 6.69
C GLU A 96 42.70 -3.85 6.28
N MET A 97 42.25 -2.79 6.97
CA MET A 97 42.65 -1.42 6.65
C MET A 97 44.05 -1.13 7.15
N PRO A 98 44.92 -0.46 6.38
CA PRO A 98 46.22 0.00 6.85
C PRO A 98 46.08 1.01 8.00
N GLU A 99 46.83 0.86 9.08
CA GLU A 99 46.72 1.72 10.26
C GLU A 99 47.02 3.20 9.97
N ASP A 100 47.98 3.45 9.11
CA ASP A 100 48.35 4.81 8.67
C ASP A 100 47.29 5.47 7.79
N LYS A 101 46.28 4.73 7.31
CA LYS A 101 45.19 5.22 6.44
C LYS A 101 43.88 5.42 7.17
N LEU A 102 43.70 4.97 8.41
CA LEU A 102 42.40 5.00 9.12
C LEU A 102 41.82 6.40 9.22
N ALA A 103 42.60 7.40 9.63
CA ALA A 103 42.15 8.77 9.76
C ALA A 103 41.78 9.40 8.39
N LEU A 104 42.61 9.15 7.36
CA LEU A 104 42.35 9.60 6.01
C LEU A 104 41.05 8.98 5.44
N ALA A 105 40.90 7.66 5.64
CA ALA A 105 39.73 6.93 5.21
C ALA A 105 38.46 7.43 5.93
N ALA A 106 38.50 7.60 7.26
CA ALA A 106 37.37 8.09 8.04
C ALA A 106 36.93 9.49 7.56
N LYS A 107 37.87 10.40 7.40
CA LYS A 107 37.58 11.75 6.93
C LYS A 107 36.96 11.77 5.53
N ARG A 108 37.61 11.11 4.57
CA ARG A 108 37.16 11.18 3.18
C ARG A 108 35.90 10.40 2.91
N LEU A 109 35.74 9.22 3.54
CA LEU A 109 34.51 8.45 3.44
C LEU A 109 33.34 9.16 4.15
N ALA A 110 33.60 9.90 5.24
CA ALA A 110 32.59 10.75 5.88
C ALA A 110 32.05 11.81 4.91
N GLU A 111 32.95 12.47 4.16
CA GLU A 111 32.57 13.48 3.16
C GLU A 111 31.78 12.84 1.99
N ILE A 112 32.26 11.73 1.41
CA ILE A 112 31.61 11.07 0.28
C ILE A 112 30.25 10.47 0.68
N LEU A 113 30.18 9.85 1.86
CA LEU A 113 29.01 9.12 2.33
C LEU A 113 28.07 9.98 3.19
N GLU A 114 28.38 11.26 3.41
CA GLU A 114 27.60 12.17 4.28
C GLU A 114 27.38 11.58 5.69
N LEU A 115 28.45 11.05 6.28
CA LEU A 115 28.46 10.42 7.60
C LEU A 115 29.30 11.23 8.59
N ASP A 116 29.13 10.95 9.88
CA ASP A 116 29.94 11.56 10.94
C ASP A 116 31.36 10.96 10.96
N GLU A 117 32.38 11.81 10.81
CA GLU A 117 33.79 11.39 10.78
C GLU A 117 34.21 10.71 12.07
N GLY A 118 33.77 11.24 13.24
CA GLY A 118 34.12 10.70 14.54
C GLY A 118 33.60 9.27 14.73
N LYS A 119 32.35 9.03 14.34
CA LYS A 119 31.74 7.70 14.40
C LYS A 119 32.39 6.71 13.42
N LEU A 120 32.82 7.17 12.25
CA LEU A 120 33.54 6.33 11.31
C LEU A 120 34.93 5.97 11.84
N LEU A 121 35.64 6.93 12.41
CA LEU A 121 36.94 6.71 13.01
C LEU A 121 36.86 5.72 14.20
N GLU A 122 35.83 5.83 15.03
CA GLU A 122 35.56 4.90 16.12
C GLU A 122 35.34 3.48 15.58
N LYS A 123 34.49 3.32 14.54
CA LYS A 123 34.28 2.02 13.88
C LYS A 123 35.58 1.43 13.30
N PHE A 124 36.39 2.25 12.65
CA PHE A 124 37.63 1.80 12.03
C PHE A 124 38.73 1.47 13.06
N SER A 125 38.65 2.04 14.25
CA SER A 125 39.59 1.75 15.36
C SER A 125 39.35 0.37 16.00
N ASP A 126 38.14 -0.21 15.83
CA ASP A 126 37.89 -1.59 16.31
C ASP A 126 38.45 -2.63 15.35
N ARG A 127 39.75 -2.92 15.53
CA ARG A 127 40.53 -3.88 14.71
C ARG A 127 40.09 -5.34 14.87
N ARG A 128 39.14 -5.63 15.76
CA ARG A 128 38.56 -6.97 15.91
C ARG A 128 37.41 -7.21 14.91
N SER A 129 36.82 -6.16 14.41
CA SER A 129 35.73 -6.23 13.45
C SER A 129 36.25 -6.57 12.05
N ASN A 130 35.69 -7.60 11.45
CA ASN A 130 35.94 -7.99 10.07
C ASN A 130 34.86 -7.45 9.12
N ASP A 131 33.74 -6.93 9.66
CA ASP A 131 32.60 -6.46 8.90
C ASP A 131 31.82 -5.40 9.67
N CYS A 132 31.87 -4.18 9.21
CA CYS A 132 31.02 -3.11 9.71
C CYS A 132 30.32 -2.40 8.56
N LEU A 133 29.00 -2.21 8.70
CA LEU A 133 28.21 -1.47 7.73
C LEU A 133 28.58 0.01 7.78
N LEU A 134 28.87 0.59 6.62
CA LEU A 134 29.06 2.02 6.42
C LEU A 134 27.76 2.70 5.99
N ARG A 135 27.25 2.31 4.82
CA ARG A 135 25.99 2.85 4.28
C ARG A 135 25.29 1.82 3.39
N TYR A 136 23.96 1.73 3.54
CA TYR A 136 23.11 0.91 2.68
C TYR A 136 22.75 1.66 1.39
N ARG A 137 22.65 0.90 0.28
CA ARG A 137 21.92 1.28 -0.95
C ARG A 137 22.33 2.65 -1.51
N VAL A 138 23.62 2.88 -1.63
CA VAL A 138 24.15 4.07 -2.28
C VAL A 138 23.97 3.95 -3.80
N ASP A 139 23.88 5.07 -4.48
CA ASP A 139 23.86 5.13 -5.93
C ASP A 139 25.23 4.81 -6.54
N ARG A 140 25.25 4.61 -7.85
CA ARG A 140 26.46 4.30 -8.60
C ARG A 140 27.53 5.38 -8.47
N ALA A 141 27.13 6.65 -8.51
CA ALA A 141 28.08 7.76 -8.44
C ALA A 141 28.84 7.78 -7.12
N MET A 142 28.13 7.54 -6.00
CA MET A 142 28.72 7.47 -4.67
C MET A 142 29.61 6.23 -4.51
N ALA A 143 29.18 5.06 -5.01
CA ALA A 143 29.97 3.84 -4.99
C ALA A 143 31.28 3.99 -5.82
N ASP A 144 31.19 4.56 -7.00
CA ASP A 144 32.34 4.82 -7.86
C ASP A 144 33.30 5.85 -7.24
N ALA A 145 32.80 6.89 -6.57
CA ALA A 145 33.63 7.85 -5.83
C ALA A 145 34.42 7.19 -4.70
N VAL A 146 33.78 6.25 -3.96
CA VAL A 146 34.47 5.46 -2.93
C VAL A 146 35.52 4.56 -3.56
N ARG A 147 35.24 3.90 -4.68
CA ARG A 147 36.19 3.01 -5.38
C ARG A 147 37.42 3.79 -5.83
N VAL A 148 37.21 4.91 -6.54
CA VAL A 148 38.29 5.78 -6.99
C VAL A 148 39.14 6.29 -5.84
N PHE A 149 38.52 6.69 -4.73
CA PHE A 149 39.24 7.13 -3.53
C PHE A 149 40.11 6.00 -2.96
N CYS A 150 39.57 4.79 -2.79
CA CYS A 150 40.27 3.66 -2.24
C CYS A 150 41.47 3.25 -3.10
N GLU A 151 41.28 3.18 -4.42
CA GLU A 151 42.35 2.85 -5.39
C GLU A 151 43.47 3.90 -5.39
N ALA A 152 43.12 5.18 -5.44
CA ALA A 152 44.11 6.29 -5.50
C ALA A 152 44.95 6.40 -4.22
N ASN A 153 44.43 5.98 -3.06
CA ASN A 153 45.11 6.14 -1.77
C ASN A 153 45.61 4.81 -1.17
N GLY A 154 45.40 3.69 -1.85
CA GLY A 154 45.76 2.37 -1.36
C GLY A 154 45.05 1.98 -0.05
N VAL A 155 43.75 2.37 0.06
CA VAL A 155 42.90 2.00 1.19
C VAL A 155 42.29 0.63 0.89
N THR A 156 42.67 -0.39 1.66
CA THR A 156 42.09 -1.73 1.57
C THR A 156 41.01 -1.94 2.64
N GLY A 157 40.28 -3.05 2.56
CA GLY A 157 39.24 -3.38 3.56
C GLY A 157 37.92 -2.65 3.39
N ILE A 158 37.71 -1.93 2.28
CA ILE A 158 36.38 -1.43 1.88
C ILE A 158 35.76 -2.37 0.86
N ARG A 159 34.55 -2.83 1.13
CA ARG A 159 33.77 -3.68 0.24
C ARG A 159 32.58 -2.90 -0.32
N ILE A 160 32.37 -3.06 -1.60
CA ILE A 160 31.28 -2.42 -2.37
C ILE A 160 30.47 -3.57 -2.95
N ASP A 161 29.49 -4.02 -2.19
CA ASP A 161 28.65 -5.15 -2.57
C ASP A 161 27.50 -4.63 -3.43
N GLN A 162 27.26 -5.29 -4.57
CA GLN A 162 26.10 -4.98 -5.40
C GLN A 162 24.82 -5.36 -4.64
N ASP A 163 23.82 -4.50 -4.70
CA ASP A 163 22.54 -4.64 -4.04
C ASP A 163 21.43 -4.16 -4.98
N SER A 164 20.19 -4.47 -4.65
CA SER A 164 19.02 -4.06 -5.42
C SER A 164 18.05 -3.32 -4.48
N LYS A 165 17.49 -2.21 -4.96
CA LYS A 165 16.44 -1.49 -4.25
C LYS A 165 15.19 -1.38 -5.09
N ARG A 166 14.04 -1.43 -4.44
CA ARG A 166 12.77 -1.13 -5.08
C ARG A 166 12.73 0.32 -5.51
N TRP A 167 12.25 0.57 -6.72
CA TRP A 167 12.16 1.89 -7.32
C TRP A 167 10.77 2.13 -7.91
N TYR A 168 10.19 3.27 -7.61
CA TYR A 168 8.87 3.71 -8.08
C TYR A 168 9.06 4.92 -8.99
N PRO A 169 9.10 4.71 -10.34
CA PRO A 169 9.47 5.75 -11.30
C PRO A 169 8.55 6.97 -11.27
N GLN A 170 7.30 6.77 -10.89
CA GLN A 170 6.25 7.80 -10.89
C GLN A 170 6.14 8.56 -9.55
N GLY A 171 7.04 8.31 -8.58
CA GLY A 171 7.03 8.99 -7.28
C GLY A 171 5.73 8.78 -6.51
N GLU A 172 5.04 9.87 -6.16
CA GLU A 172 3.80 9.84 -5.35
C GLU A 172 2.60 9.18 -6.05
N PHE A 173 2.68 8.96 -7.37
CA PHE A 173 1.62 8.38 -8.18
C PHE A 173 1.22 7.00 -7.66
N LEU A 174 -0.07 6.81 -7.38
CA LEU A 174 -0.65 5.53 -6.93
C LEU A 174 -0.01 4.96 -5.63
N ALA A 175 0.68 5.77 -4.85
CA ALA A 175 1.49 5.33 -3.72
C ALA A 175 0.72 4.51 -2.68
N SER A 176 -0.52 4.88 -2.36
CA SER A 176 -1.35 4.18 -1.37
C SER A 176 -1.84 2.79 -1.84
N VAL A 177 -1.84 2.54 -3.15
CA VAL A 177 -2.17 1.23 -3.76
C VAL A 177 -0.91 0.38 -3.90
N LEU A 178 0.15 0.93 -4.50
CA LEU A 178 1.42 0.21 -4.66
C LEU A 178 2.02 -0.17 -3.30
N GLY A 179 2.05 0.77 -2.37
CA GLY A 179 2.79 0.59 -1.13
C GLY A 179 4.30 0.76 -1.33
N PHE A 180 5.09 0.13 -0.46
CA PHE A 180 6.55 0.19 -0.53
C PHE A 180 7.17 -1.03 0.17
N THR A 181 8.48 -1.23 -0.06
CA THR A 181 9.29 -2.27 0.57
C THR A 181 10.22 -1.70 1.65
N ASN A 182 10.63 -2.55 2.59
CA ASN A 182 11.66 -2.22 3.57
C ASN A 182 13.08 -2.34 2.97
N VAL A 183 14.09 -2.24 3.84
CA VAL A 183 15.51 -2.39 3.46
C VAL A 183 15.89 -3.82 3.03
N ASP A 184 15.07 -4.81 3.34
CA ASP A 184 15.29 -6.21 2.96
C ASP A 184 14.45 -6.61 1.73
N ASN A 185 13.90 -5.63 1.01
CA ASN A 185 12.96 -5.80 -0.11
C ASN A 185 11.64 -6.51 0.24
N ALA A 186 11.31 -6.70 1.51
CA ALA A 186 10.02 -7.23 1.92
C ALA A 186 8.93 -6.14 1.87
N GLY A 187 7.75 -6.49 1.42
CA GLY A 187 6.61 -5.58 1.32
C GLY A 187 6.11 -5.10 2.69
N VAL A 188 5.83 -3.81 2.82
CA VAL A 188 5.36 -3.19 4.08
C VAL A 188 3.92 -2.74 3.99
N SER A 189 3.47 -2.30 2.85
CA SER A 189 2.10 -1.81 2.62
C SER A 189 1.65 -2.04 1.17
N GLY A 190 0.38 -1.82 0.89
CA GLY A 190 -0.19 -1.87 -0.46
C GLY A 190 -0.03 -3.24 -1.14
N LEU A 191 0.06 -3.23 -2.47
CA LEU A 191 0.29 -4.43 -3.28
C LEU A 191 1.62 -5.10 -2.97
N GLU A 192 2.66 -4.31 -2.64
CA GLU A 192 3.95 -4.85 -2.23
C GLU A 192 3.84 -5.81 -1.04
N LEU A 193 2.98 -5.50 -0.06
CA LEU A 193 2.70 -6.38 1.08
C LEU A 193 1.76 -7.53 0.70
N LYS A 194 0.71 -7.22 -0.09
CA LYS A 194 -0.33 -8.21 -0.39
C LYS A 194 0.17 -9.37 -1.25
N TYR A 195 1.07 -9.06 -2.18
CA TYR A 195 1.67 -10.02 -3.12
C TYR A 195 3.16 -10.25 -2.84
N ASP A 196 3.60 -10.07 -1.58
CA ASP A 196 5.01 -10.17 -1.21
C ASP A 196 5.64 -11.52 -1.61
N ASP A 197 4.95 -12.62 -1.33
CA ASP A 197 5.42 -13.98 -1.63
C ASP A 197 5.63 -14.21 -3.15
N LEU A 198 4.78 -13.62 -4.01
CA LEU A 198 4.89 -13.73 -5.47
C LEU A 198 5.99 -12.80 -6.01
N LEU A 199 6.02 -11.57 -5.50
CA LEU A 199 6.94 -10.55 -5.98
C LEU A 199 8.40 -10.81 -5.59
N THR A 200 8.68 -11.49 -4.46
CA THR A 200 10.04 -11.55 -3.88
C THR A 200 11.02 -12.40 -4.67
N GLY A 201 10.58 -13.46 -5.36
CA GLY A 201 11.46 -14.39 -6.06
C GLY A 201 12.31 -15.28 -5.13
N GLU A 202 13.24 -16.03 -5.69
CA GLU A 202 14.15 -16.90 -4.96
C GLU A 202 15.59 -16.45 -5.09
N ASN A 203 16.24 -16.15 -3.96
CA ASN A 203 17.64 -15.73 -3.96
C ASN A 203 18.58 -16.82 -4.50
N GLY A 204 19.57 -16.39 -5.25
CA GLY A 204 20.69 -17.21 -5.66
C GLY A 204 21.73 -17.37 -4.54
N VAL A 205 22.59 -18.34 -4.68
CA VAL A 205 23.70 -18.58 -3.76
C VAL A 205 24.97 -18.87 -4.56
N VAL A 206 26.02 -18.12 -4.31
CA VAL A 206 27.36 -18.37 -4.83
C VAL A 206 28.20 -18.92 -3.69
N LEU A 207 28.63 -20.17 -3.82
CA LEU A 207 29.53 -20.84 -2.88
C LEU A 207 30.98 -20.59 -3.31
N THR A 208 31.66 -19.68 -2.65
CA THR A 208 33.07 -19.37 -2.95
C THR A 208 33.96 -19.93 -1.85
N ALA A 209 35.00 -20.70 -2.23
CA ALA A 209 35.98 -21.18 -1.24
C ALA A 209 36.97 -20.08 -0.90
N VAL A 210 37.13 -19.83 0.39
CA VAL A 210 38.08 -18.86 0.95
C VAL A 210 39.10 -19.56 1.82
N ASN A 211 40.36 -19.05 1.86
CA ASN A 211 41.36 -19.52 2.79
C ASN A 211 41.07 -19.01 4.22
N ALA A 212 41.86 -19.47 5.20
CA ALA A 212 41.73 -19.04 6.60
C ALA A 212 41.90 -17.51 6.82
N TRP A 213 42.34 -16.79 5.82
CA TRP A 213 42.52 -15.34 5.81
C TRP A 213 41.37 -14.59 5.08
N GLY A 214 40.39 -15.33 4.50
CA GLY A 214 39.28 -14.76 3.78
C GLY A 214 39.54 -14.46 2.29
N TYR A 215 40.68 -14.83 1.73
CA TYR A 215 40.97 -14.66 0.30
C TYR A 215 40.39 -15.81 -0.52
N THR A 216 39.79 -15.49 -1.65
CA THR A 216 39.28 -16.47 -2.62
C THR A 216 40.41 -17.37 -3.15
N LEU A 217 40.17 -18.67 -3.16
CA LEU A 217 41.12 -19.66 -3.68
C LEU A 217 40.82 -19.85 -5.19
N GLU A 218 41.83 -19.57 -6.06
CA GLU A 218 41.68 -19.57 -7.53
C GLU A 218 41.33 -20.94 -8.16
N GLN A 219 41.23 -22.03 -7.41
CA GLN A 219 40.98 -23.40 -7.93
C GLN A 219 39.84 -24.13 -7.24
N SER A 220 38.90 -23.46 -6.65
CA SER A 220 37.90 -24.11 -5.80
C SER A 220 36.48 -23.96 -6.30
N TYR A 221 35.78 -25.04 -6.13
CA TYR A 221 34.35 -25.29 -6.34
C TYR A 221 33.51 -24.06 -6.22
N GLU A 222 33.13 -23.49 -7.36
CA GLU A 222 32.11 -22.48 -7.47
C GLU A 222 30.83 -23.21 -7.84
N THR A 223 29.90 -23.32 -6.88
CA THR A 223 28.56 -23.80 -7.18
C THR A 223 27.67 -22.55 -7.21
N GLU A 224 27.19 -22.21 -8.37
CA GLU A 224 26.27 -21.11 -8.59
C GLU A 224 24.83 -21.64 -8.64
N ARG A 225 23.98 -21.18 -7.74
CA ARG A 225 22.54 -21.25 -7.90
C ARG A 225 22.07 -19.86 -8.31
N PHE A 226 21.65 -19.71 -9.54
CA PHE A 226 21.16 -18.42 -10.04
C PHE A 226 19.91 -17.99 -9.29
N PRO A 227 19.74 -16.68 -9.03
CA PRO A 227 18.49 -16.16 -8.49
C PRO A 227 17.37 -16.34 -9.52
N THR A 228 16.16 -16.63 -9.04
CA THR A 228 14.95 -16.62 -9.86
C THR A 228 14.18 -15.35 -9.55
N GLU A 229 13.95 -14.51 -10.55
CA GLU A 229 13.16 -13.28 -10.40
C GLU A 229 11.76 -13.59 -9.89
N GLY A 230 11.17 -12.67 -9.11
CA GLY A 230 9.78 -12.77 -8.67
C GLY A 230 8.81 -12.50 -9.81
N ASP A 231 7.60 -13.03 -9.66
CA ASP A 231 6.51 -12.80 -10.59
C ASP A 231 6.05 -11.34 -10.59
N GLY A 232 5.75 -10.80 -11.76
CA GLY A 232 5.26 -9.45 -11.92
C GLY A 232 3.75 -9.34 -11.79
N LEU A 233 3.23 -8.12 -11.70
CA LEU A 233 1.80 -7.83 -11.67
C LEU A 233 1.43 -6.85 -12.79
N ARG A 234 0.28 -7.11 -13.43
CA ARG A 234 -0.43 -6.11 -14.23
C ARG A 234 -1.70 -5.72 -13.49
N LEU A 235 -1.90 -4.41 -13.34
CA LEU A 235 -3.03 -3.87 -12.61
C LEU A 235 -4.25 -3.63 -13.53
N THR A 236 -5.42 -3.50 -12.93
CA THR A 236 -6.62 -2.93 -13.59
C THR A 236 -6.55 -1.40 -13.66
N ILE A 237 -5.69 -0.79 -12.86
CA ILE A 237 -5.46 0.65 -12.82
C ILE A 237 -4.89 1.10 -14.17
N ASP A 238 -5.57 2.04 -14.81
CA ASP A 238 -5.12 2.70 -16.04
C ASP A 238 -4.40 3.99 -15.67
N ALA A 239 -3.15 4.15 -16.13
CA ALA A 239 -2.33 5.27 -15.72
C ALA A 239 -2.93 6.63 -16.15
N ASN A 240 -3.60 6.70 -17.29
CA ASN A 240 -4.25 7.94 -17.75
C ASN A 240 -5.44 8.30 -16.86
N ILE A 241 -6.31 7.32 -16.55
CA ILE A 241 -7.48 7.54 -15.68
C ILE A 241 -7.02 7.92 -14.26
N GLN A 242 -5.96 7.28 -13.78
CA GLN A 242 -5.35 7.62 -12.48
C GLN A 242 -4.82 9.07 -12.48
N HIS A 243 -4.15 9.51 -13.54
CA HIS A 243 -3.69 10.89 -13.69
C HIS A 243 -4.85 11.89 -13.71
N TYR A 244 -5.94 11.57 -14.42
CA TYR A 244 -7.13 12.43 -14.43
C TYR A 244 -7.68 12.59 -13.02
N LEU A 245 -7.80 11.48 -12.28
CA LEU A 245 -8.29 11.48 -10.91
C LEU A 245 -7.38 12.27 -9.95
N GLU A 246 -6.07 12.02 -9.98
CA GLU A 246 -5.11 12.69 -9.08
C GLU A 246 -5.03 14.19 -9.34
N ASN A 247 -5.04 14.60 -10.59
CA ASN A 247 -5.02 16.01 -10.96
C ASN A 247 -6.28 16.74 -10.52
N ALA A 248 -7.46 16.16 -10.81
CA ALA A 248 -8.75 16.76 -10.42
C ALA A 248 -8.89 16.84 -8.89
N LEU A 249 -8.51 15.79 -8.15
CA LEU A 249 -8.48 15.80 -6.68
C LEU A 249 -7.46 16.82 -6.14
N GLY A 250 -6.26 16.87 -6.71
CA GLY A 250 -5.23 17.82 -6.31
C GLY A 250 -5.66 19.28 -6.49
N TYR A 251 -6.40 19.57 -7.56
CA TYR A 251 -7.00 20.87 -7.77
C TYR A 251 -8.10 21.16 -6.73
N ALA A 252 -9.03 20.22 -6.53
CA ALA A 252 -10.12 20.38 -5.57
C ALA A 252 -9.62 20.57 -4.12
N VAL A 253 -8.58 19.84 -3.71
CA VAL A 253 -7.96 19.99 -2.38
C VAL A 253 -7.42 21.40 -2.17
N LYS A 254 -6.77 21.97 -3.19
CA LYS A 254 -6.22 23.34 -3.11
C LYS A 254 -7.30 24.38 -3.16
N GLU A 255 -8.26 24.26 -4.09
CA GLU A 255 -9.35 25.22 -4.31
C GLU A 255 -10.29 25.31 -3.10
N HIS A 256 -10.60 24.15 -2.52
CA HIS A 256 -11.55 24.07 -1.41
C HIS A 256 -10.88 23.93 -0.02
N HIS A 257 -9.58 24.12 0.04
CA HIS A 257 -8.81 24.08 1.30
C HIS A 257 -9.15 22.86 2.16
N VAL A 258 -9.17 21.66 1.53
CA VAL A 258 -9.51 20.41 2.22
C VAL A 258 -8.49 20.10 3.31
N ALA A 259 -8.94 20.07 4.57
CA ALA A 259 -8.03 20.00 5.72
C ALA A 259 -7.63 18.56 6.08
N ALA A 260 -8.54 17.60 5.98
CA ALA A 260 -8.27 16.23 6.44
C ALA A 260 -7.76 15.33 5.32
N ARG A 261 -8.57 15.06 4.29
CA ARG A 261 -8.22 14.18 3.17
C ARG A 261 -9.19 14.36 1.99
N ALA A 262 -8.73 13.95 0.81
CA ALA A 262 -9.64 13.67 -0.28
C ALA A 262 -9.47 12.21 -0.74
N VAL A 263 -10.56 11.60 -1.18
CA VAL A 263 -10.61 10.23 -1.68
C VAL A 263 -11.33 10.25 -3.03
N GLY A 264 -10.74 9.58 -4.02
CA GLY A 264 -11.35 9.35 -5.32
C GLY A 264 -11.22 7.89 -5.73
N ILE A 265 -12.26 7.33 -6.32
CA ILE A 265 -12.30 5.96 -6.84
C ILE A 265 -13.01 5.98 -8.19
N VAL A 266 -12.38 5.39 -9.21
CA VAL A 266 -13.03 5.12 -10.51
C VAL A 266 -13.10 3.61 -10.71
N MET A 267 -14.29 3.08 -11.02
CA MET A 267 -14.52 1.65 -11.20
C MET A 267 -15.24 1.35 -12.50
N ASP A 268 -14.92 0.21 -13.09
CA ASP A 268 -15.79 -0.43 -14.07
C ASP A 268 -16.96 -1.09 -13.32
N VAL A 269 -18.17 -0.64 -13.60
CA VAL A 269 -19.38 -1.06 -12.85
C VAL A 269 -19.75 -2.53 -13.12
N ASN A 270 -19.35 -3.09 -14.26
CA ASN A 270 -19.72 -4.43 -14.70
C ASN A 270 -18.79 -5.52 -14.22
N THR A 271 -17.51 -5.19 -14.06
CA THR A 271 -16.46 -6.14 -13.67
C THR A 271 -16.03 -5.99 -12.20
N GLY A 272 -16.21 -4.80 -11.62
CA GLY A 272 -15.66 -4.47 -10.30
C GLY A 272 -14.18 -4.06 -10.34
N ALA A 273 -13.57 -3.99 -11.53
CA ALA A 273 -12.20 -3.52 -11.70
C ALA A 273 -12.05 -2.08 -11.20
N VAL A 274 -11.05 -1.83 -10.38
CA VAL A 274 -10.69 -0.47 -9.97
C VAL A 274 -9.78 0.09 -11.05
N LEU A 275 -10.23 1.13 -11.74
CA LEU A 275 -9.51 1.78 -12.84
C LEU A 275 -8.61 2.92 -12.35
N ALA A 276 -8.98 3.55 -11.25
CA ALA A 276 -8.18 4.54 -10.55
C ALA A 276 -8.58 4.62 -9.07
N MET A 277 -7.62 4.87 -8.20
CA MET A 277 -7.84 5.06 -6.76
C MET A 277 -6.79 6.01 -6.20
N SER A 278 -7.23 7.12 -5.61
CA SER A 278 -6.34 8.12 -5.04
C SER A 278 -6.80 8.57 -3.66
N THR A 279 -5.85 8.82 -2.78
CA THR A 279 -6.08 9.39 -1.45
C THR A 279 -5.04 10.47 -1.17
N THR A 280 -5.49 11.63 -0.66
CA THR A 280 -4.60 12.73 -0.30
C THR A 280 -4.50 12.89 1.23
N PRO A 281 -3.40 13.43 1.75
CA PRO A 281 -2.13 13.67 1.05
C PRO A 281 -1.47 12.35 0.60
N ALA A 282 -0.87 12.37 -0.60
CA ALA A 282 -0.05 11.27 -1.10
C ALA A 282 1.38 11.36 -0.50
N TYR A 283 2.15 10.28 -0.60
CA TYR A 283 3.55 10.23 -0.17
C TYR A 283 4.42 9.59 -1.27
N ASP A 284 5.73 9.87 -1.26
CA ASP A 284 6.67 9.21 -2.17
C ASP A 284 7.08 7.83 -1.60
N PRO A 285 6.73 6.71 -2.26
CA PRO A 285 7.13 5.37 -1.82
C PRO A 285 8.66 5.14 -1.91
N ASN A 286 9.41 5.97 -2.63
CA ASN A 286 10.87 5.96 -2.59
C ASN A 286 11.41 6.56 -1.27
N GLN A 287 10.61 7.41 -0.58
CA GLN A 287 10.95 8.05 0.69
C GLN A 287 9.80 7.92 1.71
N PRO A 288 9.31 6.70 2.03
CA PRO A 288 8.05 6.49 2.73
C PRO A 288 8.05 7.02 4.17
N ARG A 289 9.24 7.25 4.74
CA ARG A 289 9.38 7.76 6.11
C ARG A 289 9.30 9.28 6.21
N VAL A 290 9.38 10.00 5.09
CA VAL A 290 9.19 11.45 5.04
C VAL A 290 7.68 11.74 5.11
N LEU A 291 7.26 12.54 6.09
CA LEU A 291 5.86 12.93 6.20
C LEU A 291 5.51 13.94 5.09
N ALA A 292 4.55 13.58 4.24
CA ALA A 292 4.03 14.45 3.18
C ALA A 292 3.12 15.54 3.75
N ASP A 293 2.28 15.18 4.73
CA ASP A 293 1.36 16.11 5.38
C ASP A 293 2.12 17.16 6.23
N LYS A 294 1.94 18.43 5.88
CA LYS A 294 2.58 19.56 6.56
C LYS A 294 2.08 19.72 8.01
N ALA A 295 0.80 19.47 8.27
CA ALA A 295 0.21 19.58 9.60
C ALA A 295 0.76 18.49 10.53
N ALA A 296 0.80 17.23 10.06
CA ALA A 296 1.40 16.12 10.79
C ALA A 296 2.89 16.35 11.05
N ARG A 297 3.64 16.88 10.07
CA ARG A 297 5.05 17.23 10.23
C ARG A 297 5.25 18.25 11.34
N LYS A 298 4.49 19.35 11.29
CA LYS A 298 4.55 20.43 12.31
C LYS A 298 4.18 19.92 13.71
N ALA A 299 3.19 19.05 13.81
CA ALA A 299 2.79 18.44 15.08
C ALA A 299 3.92 17.58 15.69
N VAL A 300 4.61 16.80 14.86
CA VAL A 300 5.74 15.96 15.30
C VAL A 300 6.98 16.79 15.64
N GLU A 301 7.26 17.86 14.91
CA GLU A 301 8.39 18.76 15.17
C GLU A 301 8.29 19.48 16.51
N GLY A 302 7.06 19.73 17.00
CA GLY A 302 6.81 20.34 18.31
C GLY A 302 7.06 19.43 19.52
N LEU A 303 7.33 18.13 19.30
CA LEU A 303 7.53 17.11 20.33
C LEU A 303 9.00 16.74 20.50
N SER A 304 9.35 16.09 21.63
CA SER A 304 10.72 15.62 21.91
C SER A 304 10.73 14.24 22.55
N GLY A 305 11.91 13.57 22.55
CA GLY A 305 12.09 12.26 23.18
C GLY A 305 11.14 11.18 22.66
N ASP A 306 10.64 10.36 23.56
CA ASP A 306 9.78 9.21 23.24
C ASP A 306 8.42 9.63 22.66
N GLU A 307 7.88 10.78 23.08
CA GLU A 307 6.62 11.32 22.54
C GLU A 307 6.75 11.64 21.05
N ARG A 308 7.87 12.25 20.65
CA ARG A 308 8.16 12.53 19.24
C ARG A 308 8.27 11.23 18.43
N ALA A 309 8.97 10.23 18.98
CA ALA A 309 9.15 8.95 18.30
C ALA A 309 7.80 8.25 18.06
N ALA A 310 6.95 8.19 19.09
CA ALA A 310 5.61 7.59 19.01
C ALA A 310 4.70 8.36 18.04
N ALA A 311 4.69 9.70 18.10
CA ALA A 311 3.90 10.54 17.21
C ALA A 311 4.35 10.39 15.74
N LEU A 312 5.66 10.34 15.48
CA LEU A 312 6.21 10.12 14.14
C LEU A 312 5.80 8.76 13.59
N GLN A 313 5.92 7.71 14.39
CA GLN A 313 5.52 6.35 14.00
C GLN A 313 4.02 6.30 13.64
N LEU A 314 3.16 6.90 14.47
CA LEU A 314 1.73 6.95 14.22
C LEU A 314 1.39 7.73 12.93
N ALA A 315 2.04 8.87 12.72
CA ALA A 315 1.86 9.69 11.53
C ALA A 315 2.28 8.94 10.26
N GLN A 316 3.41 8.23 10.30
CA GLN A 316 3.87 7.38 9.20
C GLN A 316 2.91 6.24 8.90
N GLN A 317 2.46 5.51 9.92
CA GLN A 317 1.47 4.42 9.75
C GLN A 317 0.15 4.95 9.17
N THR A 318 -0.28 6.15 9.57
CA THR A 318 -1.49 6.81 9.03
C THR A 318 -1.30 7.21 7.58
N GLN A 319 -0.12 7.70 7.21
CA GLN A 319 0.23 8.08 5.84
C GLN A 319 0.22 6.89 4.88
N TRP A 320 0.76 5.74 5.32
CA TRP A 320 0.92 4.55 4.47
C TRP A 320 -0.39 3.81 4.17
N ARG A 321 -1.44 4.04 4.97
CA ARG A 321 -2.73 3.38 4.77
C ARG A 321 -3.43 3.89 3.51
N ASN A 322 -4.03 2.97 2.76
CA ASN A 322 -4.99 3.32 1.72
C ASN A 322 -6.34 3.69 2.34
N LYS A 323 -6.58 5.00 2.50
CA LYS A 323 -7.77 5.51 3.19
C LYS A 323 -9.08 5.18 2.46
N ALA A 324 -9.04 4.95 1.14
CA ALA A 324 -10.20 4.54 0.36
C ALA A 324 -10.73 3.15 0.78
N VAL A 325 -9.82 2.28 1.23
CA VAL A 325 -10.10 0.90 1.64
C VAL A 325 -10.24 0.79 3.15
N SER A 326 -9.33 1.43 3.91
CA SER A 326 -9.19 1.21 5.36
C SER A 326 -10.04 2.10 6.25
N ASP A 327 -10.40 3.29 5.77
CA ASP A 327 -11.08 4.27 6.62
C ASP A 327 -12.60 4.20 6.44
N LEU A 328 -13.30 4.27 7.57
CA LEU A 328 -14.75 4.26 7.62
C LEU A 328 -15.29 5.68 7.73
N TYR A 329 -16.37 5.98 7.00
CA TYR A 329 -17.06 7.26 7.05
C TYR A 329 -18.58 7.08 7.03
N GLU A 330 -19.33 8.07 7.41
CA GLU A 330 -20.77 8.12 7.22
C GLU A 330 -21.09 8.57 5.80
N PRO A 331 -21.70 7.71 4.94
CA PRO A 331 -21.89 8.02 3.53
C PRO A 331 -22.89 9.15 3.26
N GLY A 332 -23.67 9.51 4.26
CA GLY A 332 -24.68 10.55 4.15
C GLY A 332 -25.67 10.26 3.03
N SER A 333 -26.12 11.30 2.35
CA SER A 333 -27.19 11.19 1.34
C SER A 333 -26.85 10.34 0.11
N VAL A 334 -25.59 9.93 -0.10
CA VAL A 334 -25.26 8.94 -1.14
C VAL A 334 -25.90 7.59 -0.80
N PHE A 335 -26.00 7.24 0.49
CA PHE A 335 -26.62 6.00 0.96
C PHE A 335 -28.12 5.91 0.62
N LYS A 336 -28.79 7.03 0.34
CA LYS A 336 -30.19 7.03 -0.11
C LYS A 336 -30.40 6.19 -1.37
N LEU A 337 -29.36 6.01 -2.20
CA LEU A 337 -29.42 5.09 -3.34
C LEU A 337 -29.69 3.65 -2.90
N ILE A 338 -29.04 3.20 -1.83
CA ILE A 338 -29.21 1.85 -1.29
C ILE A 338 -30.59 1.68 -0.66
N THR A 339 -31.01 2.64 0.19
CA THR A 339 -32.35 2.63 0.79
C THR A 339 -33.46 2.66 -0.25
N CYS A 340 -33.31 3.49 -1.30
CA CYS A 340 -34.26 3.58 -2.39
C CYS A 340 -34.34 2.28 -3.19
N ALA A 341 -33.21 1.73 -3.59
CA ALA A 341 -33.13 0.47 -4.32
C ALA A 341 -33.76 -0.69 -3.54
N ALA A 342 -33.47 -0.83 -2.24
CA ALA A 342 -34.08 -1.83 -1.38
C ALA A 342 -35.63 -1.66 -1.29
N ALA A 343 -36.11 -0.43 -1.12
CA ALA A 343 -37.53 -0.16 -0.99
C ALA A 343 -38.30 -0.40 -2.32
N LEU A 344 -37.69 -0.11 -3.46
CA LEU A 344 -38.24 -0.43 -4.80
C LEU A 344 -38.24 -1.94 -5.06
N ASP A 345 -37.13 -2.63 -4.75
CA ASP A 345 -36.95 -4.06 -5.05
C ASP A 345 -37.88 -4.96 -4.26
N THR A 346 -38.19 -4.58 -3.00
CA THR A 346 -39.16 -5.26 -2.12
C THR A 346 -40.62 -4.90 -2.51
N GLY A 347 -40.83 -3.87 -3.32
CA GLY A 347 -42.18 -3.34 -3.61
C GLY A 347 -42.78 -2.52 -2.46
N ALA A 348 -42.02 -2.19 -1.42
CA ALA A 348 -42.47 -1.31 -0.33
C ALA A 348 -42.86 0.09 -0.83
N VAL A 349 -42.22 0.54 -1.90
CA VAL A 349 -42.55 1.77 -2.63
C VAL A 349 -42.41 1.56 -4.14
N SER A 350 -43.04 2.45 -4.92
CA SER A 350 -42.78 2.61 -6.35
C SER A 350 -42.18 4.00 -6.62
N LYS A 351 -41.61 4.24 -7.79
CA LYS A 351 -41.06 5.57 -8.15
C LYS A 351 -42.09 6.72 -8.03
N ASN A 352 -43.36 6.39 -8.14
CA ASN A 352 -44.47 7.35 -8.07
C ASN A 352 -45.15 7.42 -6.68
N SER A 353 -44.71 6.59 -5.71
CA SER A 353 -45.23 6.70 -4.34
C SER A 353 -44.96 8.10 -3.78
N SER A 354 -45.97 8.71 -3.14
CA SER A 354 -45.89 10.09 -2.64
C SER A 354 -45.59 10.13 -1.16
N PHE A 355 -44.79 11.09 -0.77
CA PHE A 355 -44.36 11.38 0.61
C PHE A 355 -44.46 12.88 0.86
N TYR A 356 -44.70 13.27 2.12
CA TYR A 356 -44.82 14.67 2.51
C TYR A 356 -43.63 15.10 3.35
N CYS A 357 -43.03 16.23 3.02
CA CYS A 357 -41.93 16.86 3.74
C CYS A 357 -42.36 18.22 4.30
N GLY A 358 -42.63 18.28 5.59
CA GLY A 358 -42.98 19.50 6.33
C GLY A 358 -41.78 20.20 6.94
N GLU A 359 -41.97 20.87 8.06
CA GLU A 359 -40.88 21.51 8.81
C GLU A 359 -39.97 20.49 9.46
N SER A 360 -40.56 19.47 10.09
CA SER A 360 -39.87 18.38 10.74
C SER A 360 -40.71 17.12 10.74
N ILE A 361 -40.06 15.97 10.98
CA ILE A 361 -40.73 14.71 11.27
C ILE A 361 -40.24 14.21 12.64
N SER A 362 -41.17 13.77 13.51
CA SER A 362 -40.82 13.19 14.81
C SER A 362 -40.94 11.68 14.75
N VAL A 363 -39.87 10.99 15.18
CA VAL A 363 -39.80 9.53 15.27
C VAL A 363 -39.42 9.17 16.69
N ALA A 364 -40.31 8.50 17.42
CA ALA A 364 -40.12 8.09 18.82
C ALA A 364 -39.56 9.23 19.72
N GLY A 365 -40.07 10.45 19.54
CA GLY A 365 -39.67 11.63 20.31
C GLY A 365 -38.48 12.41 19.74
N THR A 366 -37.68 11.82 18.85
CA THR A 366 -36.56 12.50 18.17
C THR A 366 -37.06 13.27 16.94
N ARG A 367 -36.66 14.53 16.82
CA ARG A 367 -37.06 15.41 15.71
C ARG A 367 -35.97 15.44 14.63
N PHE A 368 -36.39 15.23 13.39
CA PHE A 368 -35.53 15.27 12.21
C PHE A 368 -35.94 16.37 11.26
N HIS A 369 -34.95 16.99 10.60
CA HIS A 369 -35.13 18.05 9.62
C HIS A 369 -34.43 17.71 8.31
N CYS A 370 -34.88 18.32 7.22
CA CYS A 370 -34.07 18.37 5.99
C CYS A 370 -32.92 19.36 6.13
N ALA A 371 -31.91 19.25 5.25
CA ALA A 371 -30.81 20.20 5.18
C ALA A 371 -31.38 21.63 5.01
N ASN A 372 -30.82 22.60 5.74
CA ASN A 372 -31.23 23.99 5.75
C ASN A 372 -32.74 24.18 6.03
N HIS A 373 -33.32 23.28 6.84
CA HIS A 373 -34.74 23.29 7.21
C HIS A 373 -35.73 23.43 6.02
N LYS A 374 -35.30 22.98 4.81
CA LYS A 374 -36.14 23.05 3.60
C LYS A 374 -37.42 22.23 3.77
N ARG A 375 -38.54 22.80 3.26
CA ARG A 375 -39.84 22.14 3.21
C ARG A 375 -40.16 21.84 1.74
N HIS A 376 -40.18 20.56 1.37
CA HIS A 376 -40.39 20.17 -0.04
C HIS A 376 -41.85 19.90 -0.38
N GLY A 377 -42.74 19.83 0.62
CA GLY A 377 -44.16 19.51 0.40
C GLY A 377 -44.40 18.06 -0.01
N ALA A 378 -45.43 17.83 -0.80
CA ALA A 378 -45.70 16.52 -1.39
C ALA A 378 -44.78 16.26 -2.57
N GLN A 379 -44.11 15.09 -2.58
CA GLN A 379 -43.15 14.72 -3.62
C GLN A 379 -43.16 13.21 -3.85
N THR A 380 -42.86 12.78 -5.06
CA THR A 380 -42.65 11.38 -5.40
C THR A 380 -41.32 10.86 -4.84
N VAL A 381 -41.08 9.54 -4.89
CA VAL A 381 -39.78 8.95 -4.51
C VAL A 381 -38.67 9.52 -5.39
N THR A 382 -38.93 9.72 -6.70
CA THR A 382 -37.97 10.33 -7.63
C THR A 382 -37.61 11.75 -7.17
N GLN A 383 -38.60 12.60 -6.94
CA GLN A 383 -38.41 13.97 -6.47
C GLN A 383 -37.73 14.01 -5.07
N ALA A 384 -38.05 13.04 -4.20
CA ALA A 384 -37.39 12.94 -2.90
C ALA A 384 -35.88 12.62 -3.03
N LEU A 385 -35.48 11.85 -4.05
CA LEU A 385 -34.10 11.57 -4.37
C LEU A 385 -33.40 12.80 -4.98
N GLU A 386 -34.07 13.50 -5.93
CA GLU A 386 -33.60 14.76 -6.54
C GLU A 386 -33.35 15.83 -5.49
N ASN A 387 -34.28 16.05 -4.58
CA ASN A 387 -34.22 17.02 -3.49
C ASN A 387 -33.37 16.54 -2.30
N SER A 388 -32.89 15.32 -2.35
CA SER A 388 -32.18 14.70 -1.22
C SER A 388 -32.92 14.78 0.13
N CYS A 389 -34.26 14.63 0.10
CA CYS A 389 -35.16 14.89 1.23
C CYS A 389 -34.99 13.86 2.36
N ASN A 390 -34.49 14.27 3.53
CA ASN A 390 -34.35 13.38 4.68
C ASN A 390 -35.67 12.82 5.18
N GLN A 391 -36.70 13.70 5.31
CA GLN A 391 -37.99 13.29 5.86
C GLN A 391 -38.70 12.24 4.99
N SER A 392 -38.60 12.35 3.65
CA SER A 392 -39.15 11.32 2.76
C SER A 392 -38.38 10.01 2.90
N PHE A 393 -37.05 10.04 3.03
CA PHE A 393 -36.26 8.83 3.21
C PHE A 393 -36.46 8.17 4.58
N ILE A 394 -36.77 8.93 5.63
CA ILE A 394 -37.22 8.37 6.92
C ILE A 394 -38.53 7.60 6.73
N GLN A 395 -39.49 8.17 5.99
CA GLN A 395 -40.76 7.50 5.70
C GLN A 395 -40.60 6.28 4.79
N ILE A 396 -39.69 6.34 3.79
CA ILE A 396 -39.34 5.21 2.92
C ILE A 396 -38.71 4.09 3.75
N GLY A 397 -37.75 4.41 4.61
CA GLY A 397 -37.12 3.45 5.52
C GLY A 397 -38.08 2.78 6.47
N ALA A 398 -39.05 3.57 7.02
CA ALA A 398 -40.10 3.04 7.87
C ALA A 398 -41.06 2.08 7.10
N ARG A 399 -41.35 2.34 5.81
CA ARG A 399 -42.13 1.41 4.97
C ARG A 399 -41.36 0.16 4.58
N LEU A 400 -40.05 0.27 4.37
CA LEU A 400 -39.15 -0.88 4.11
C LEU A 400 -39.08 -1.81 5.33
N GLY A 401 -39.04 -1.22 6.52
CA GLY A 401 -38.88 -1.95 7.78
C GLY A 401 -37.42 -2.32 8.08
N LYS A 402 -37.14 -2.50 9.36
CA LYS A 402 -35.77 -2.70 9.84
C LYS A 402 -35.16 -4.04 9.41
N GLU A 403 -35.96 -5.09 9.33
CA GLU A 403 -35.54 -6.41 8.88
C GLU A 403 -35.04 -6.35 7.44
N ALA A 404 -35.89 -5.89 6.49
CA ALA A 404 -35.51 -5.76 5.09
C ALA A 404 -34.38 -4.76 4.90
N PHE A 405 -34.34 -3.65 5.65
CA PHE A 405 -33.23 -2.69 5.61
C PHE A 405 -31.90 -3.38 5.96
N CYS A 406 -31.85 -4.16 7.04
CA CYS A 406 -30.64 -4.87 7.47
C CYS A 406 -30.24 -5.99 6.51
N ASP A 407 -31.22 -6.68 5.89
CA ASP A 407 -30.96 -7.74 4.92
C ASP A 407 -30.33 -7.16 3.65
N TYR A 408 -30.86 -6.04 3.12
CA TYR A 408 -30.28 -5.36 1.97
C TYR A 408 -28.93 -4.71 2.31
N PHE A 409 -28.74 -4.15 3.50
CA PHE A 409 -27.45 -3.68 3.97
C PHE A 409 -26.38 -4.80 3.90
N ALA A 410 -26.75 -6.01 4.33
CA ALA A 410 -25.88 -7.18 4.21
C ALA A 410 -25.71 -7.67 2.76
N ALA A 411 -26.82 -7.66 1.97
CA ALA A 411 -26.80 -8.10 0.58
C ALA A 411 -25.89 -7.22 -0.30
N PHE A 412 -25.87 -5.91 -0.07
CA PHE A 412 -24.93 -4.98 -0.71
C PHE A 412 -23.48 -5.10 -0.24
N GLY A 413 -23.18 -6.03 0.67
CA GLY A 413 -21.82 -6.30 1.12
C GLY A 413 -21.32 -5.39 2.24
N LEU A 414 -22.16 -4.51 2.80
CA LEU A 414 -21.78 -3.47 3.76
C LEU A 414 -21.55 -3.98 5.21
N ARG A 415 -21.61 -5.30 5.42
CA ARG A 415 -21.38 -5.96 6.72
C ARG A 415 -20.11 -6.78 6.78
N ALA A 416 -19.40 -6.90 5.68
CA ALA A 416 -18.22 -7.76 5.56
C ALA A 416 -17.23 -7.14 4.58
N PRO A 417 -15.94 -7.47 4.66
CA PRO A 417 -14.93 -6.99 3.72
C PRO A 417 -15.34 -7.20 2.27
N THR A 418 -14.99 -6.25 1.41
CA THR A 418 -15.26 -6.33 -0.03
C THR A 418 -14.50 -7.48 -0.67
N GLY A 419 -13.36 -7.85 -0.09
CA GLY A 419 -12.46 -8.87 -0.59
C GLY A 419 -11.54 -8.34 -1.69
N ILE A 420 -11.31 -7.04 -1.73
CA ILE A 420 -10.30 -6.44 -2.61
C ILE A 420 -8.92 -7.02 -2.30
N ASP A 421 -8.11 -7.14 -3.31
CA ASP A 421 -6.73 -7.62 -3.25
C ASP A 421 -5.72 -6.57 -2.72
N LEU A 422 -6.17 -5.76 -1.76
CA LEU A 422 -5.35 -4.81 -1.00
C LEU A 422 -5.39 -5.15 0.50
N PRO A 423 -4.33 -4.84 1.26
CA PRO A 423 -4.31 -5.07 2.69
C PRO A 423 -5.11 -4.02 3.47
N ALA A 424 -5.32 -4.31 4.76
CA ALA A 424 -5.89 -3.38 5.74
C ALA A 424 -7.37 -3.02 5.55
N GLU A 425 -8.14 -3.84 4.82
CA GLU A 425 -9.59 -3.72 4.78
C GLU A 425 -10.19 -3.98 6.18
N PRO A 426 -11.10 -3.13 6.69
CA PRO A 426 -11.70 -3.31 8.00
C PRO A 426 -12.48 -4.62 8.08
N LYS A 427 -12.24 -5.40 9.14
CA LYS A 427 -12.97 -6.66 9.35
C LYS A 427 -14.43 -6.46 9.72
N LYS A 428 -14.80 -5.27 10.20
CA LYS A 428 -16.15 -4.92 10.65
C LYS A 428 -16.44 -3.46 10.34
N SER A 429 -17.53 -3.21 9.61
CA SER A 429 -18.17 -1.90 9.50
C SER A 429 -18.99 -1.60 10.76
N LEU A 430 -19.24 -0.32 11.04
CA LEU A 430 -20.10 0.07 12.15
C LEU A 430 -21.54 0.17 11.65
N TYR A 431 -22.40 -0.73 12.11
CA TYR A 431 -23.79 -0.82 11.69
C TYR A 431 -24.69 -1.38 12.81
N TYR A 432 -26.00 -1.14 12.68
CA TYR A 432 -27.00 -1.72 13.54
C TYR A 432 -27.52 -3.05 12.96
N THR A 433 -27.67 -4.05 13.83
CA THR A 433 -28.38 -5.28 13.51
C THR A 433 -29.89 -5.10 13.77
N ALA A 434 -30.76 -5.89 13.15
CA ALA A 434 -32.21 -5.72 13.23
C ALA A 434 -32.75 -5.80 14.67
N ASP A 435 -32.11 -6.60 15.54
CA ASP A 435 -32.44 -6.71 16.96
C ASP A 435 -32.08 -5.45 17.77
N ARG A 436 -31.06 -4.70 17.35
CA ARG A 436 -30.59 -3.46 18.00
C ARG A 436 -31.11 -2.19 17.35
N MET A 437 -31.73 -2.30 16.17
CA MET A 437 -32.24 -1.18 15.41
C MET A 437 -33.64 -0.79 15.90
N GLY A 438 -33.73 0.32 16.60
CA GLY A 438 -35.00 0.97 16.94
C GLY A 438 -35.49 1.89 15.82
N PRO A 439 -36.68 2.53 16.01
CA PRO A 439 -37.23 3.45 15.00
C PRO A 439 -36.35 4.67 14.69
N VAL A 440 -35.61 5.19 15.69
CA VAL A 440 -34.71 6.34 15.55
C VAL A 440 -33.48 5.97 14.73
N GLU A 441 -32.89 4.81 15.03
CA GLU A 441 -31.72 4.29 14.32
C GLU A 441 -32.08 3.98 12.86
N LEU A 442 -33.23 3.34 12.60
CA LEU A 442 -33.72 3.12 11.24
C LEU A 442 -33.92 4.43 10.48
N ALA A 443 -34.53 5.42 11.12
CA ALA A 443 -34.75 6.74 10.53
C ALA A 443 -33.44 7.41 10.13
N SER A 444 -32.43 7.37 11.00
CA SER A 444 -31.10 7.94 10.77
C SER A 444 -30.33 7.16 9.68
N CYS A 445 -30.31 5.83 9.76
CA CYS A 445 -29.64 4.97 8.78
C CYS A 445 -30.27 5.09 7.39
N ALA A 446 -31.59 5.29 7.27
CA ALA A 446 -32.30 5.40 6.00
C ALA A 446 -31.80 6.54 5.11
N PHE A 447 -31.26 7.60 5.67
CA PHE A 447 -30.63 8.70 4.91
C PHE A 447 -29.09 8.75 5.03
N GLY A 448 -28.48 7.69 5.59
CA GLY A 448 -27.02 7.46 5.54
C GLY A 448 -26.22 8.00 6.71
N GLN A 449 -26.83 8.22 7.87
CA GLN A 449 -26.14 8.52 9.14
C GLN A 449 -26.17 7.31 10.07
N SER A 450 -25.40 7.36 11.16
CA SER A 450 -25.33 6.33 12.22
C SER A 450 -24.82 4.95 11.74
N SER A 451 -24.32 4.84 10.52
CA SER A 451 -23.57 3.67 10.02
C SER A 451 -22.30 4.15 9.35
N LYS A 452 -21.17 3.47 9.62
CA LYS A 452 -19.89 3.79 8.99
C LYS A 452 -19.43 2.65 8.11
N ILE A 453 -19.11 2.96 6.86
CA ILE A 453 -18.62 2.04 5.82
C ILE A 453 -17.41 2.63 5.13
N SER A 454 -16.62 1.83 4.42
CA SER A 454 -15.50 2.35 3.64
C SER A 454 -15.97 3.02 2.34
N TYR A 455 -15.12 3.84 1.76
CA TYR A 455 -15.40 4.48 0.47
C TYR A 455 -15.55 3.43 -0.64
N LEU A 456 -14.75 2.37 -0.59
CA LEU A 456 -14.83 1.27 -1.55
C LEU A 456 -16.12 0.46 -1.41
N GLU A 457 -16.56 0.16 -0.17
CA GLU A 457 -17.87 -0.49 0.05
C GLU A 457 -19.00 0.32 -0.56
N MET A 458 -19.00 1.65 -0.38
CA MET A 458 -20.01 2.52 -0.96
C MET A 458 -19.96 2.52 -2.50
N ALA A 459 -18.76 2.64 -3.10
CA ALA A 459 -18.59 2.59 -4.55
C ALA A 459 -19.08 1.26 -5.14
N SER A 460 -18.67 0.13 -4.54
CA SER A 460 -19.10 -1.21 -4.97
C SER A 460 -20.60 -1.43 -4.85
N ALA A 461 -21.23 -0.91 -3.78
CA ALA A 461 -22.68 -0.98 -3.60
C ALA A 461 -23.41 -0.16 -4.67
N VAL A 462 -22.92 1.03 -5.04
CA VAL A 462 -23.52 1.84 -6.12
C VAL A 462 -23.31 1.19 -7.49
N CYS A 463 -22.16 0.53 -7.75
CA CYS A 463 -22.00 -0.29 -8.95
C CYS A 463 -23.12 -1.34 -9.07
N ALA A 464 -23.44 -2.03 -7.96
CA ALA A 464 -24.53 -3.01 -7.94
C ALA A 464 -25.91 -2.38 -8.17
N VAL A 465 -26.13 -1.13 -7.76
CA VAL A 465 -27.39 -0.41 -8.03
C VAL A 465 -27.62 -0.22 -9.54
N VAL A 466 -26.55 -0.01 -10.33
CA VAL A 466 -26.69 0.41 -11.75
C VAL A 466 -26.40 -0.69 -12.77
N ASN A 467 -25.71 -1.78 -12.41
CA ASN A 467 -25.24 -2.84 -13.32
C ASN A 467 -26.18 -4.03 -13.46
N GLY A 468 -27.47 -3.86 -13.17
CA GLY A 468 -28.44 -4.96 -13.17
C GLY A 468 -28.54 -5.67 -11.81
N GLY A 469 -28.01 -5.11 -10.75
CA GLY A 469 -28.11 -5.63 -9.38
C GLY A 469 -27.01 -6.62 -8.98
N ARG A 470 -25.92 -6.73 -9.71
CA ARG A 470 -24.82 -7.66 -9.45
C ARG A 470 -23.77 -7.04 -8.53
N LEU A 471 -23.55 -7.60 -7.35
CA LEU A 471 -22.45 -7.20 -6.48
C LEU A 471 -21.17 -7.88 -6.95
N MET A 472 -20.32 -7.11 -7.60
CA MET A 472 -19.00 -7.58 -8.05
C MET A 472 -17.98 -7.42 -6.90
N GLN A 473 -17.01 -8.33 -6.85
CA GLN A 473 -15.84 -8.17 -5.98
C GLN A 473 -14.90 -7.15 -6.60
N PRO A 474 -14.53 -6.07 -5.90
CA PRO A 474 -13.52 -5.14 -6.42
C PRO A 474 -12.14 -5.80 -6.45
N TYR A 475 -11.31 -5.45 -7.45
CA TYR A 475 -9.95 -5.95 -7.59
C TYR A 475 -9.07 -4.93 -8.31
N VAL A 476 -7.75 -5.02 -8.08
CA VAL A 476 -6.72 -4.11 -8.63
C VAL A 476 -5.71 -4.84 -9.51
N VAL A 477 -5.53 -6.16 -9.35
CA VAL A 477 -4.61 -6.95 -10.16
C VAL A 477 -5.40 -7.72 -11.20
N SER A 478 -5.07 -7.56 -12.48
CA SER A 478 -5.67 -8.30 -13.59
C SER A 478 -4.89 -9.55 -13.96
N ASP A 479 -3.55 -9.47 -13.94
CA ASP A 479 -2.70 -10.57 -14.37
C ASP A 479 -1.47 -10.73 -13.46
N ILE A 480 -1.06 -11.97 -13.27
CA ILE A 480 0.25 -12.33 -12.73
C ILE A 480 1.16 -12.61 -13.93
N LEU A 481 2.31 -11.97 -13.94
CA LEU A 481 3.27 -12.02 -15.04
C LEU A 481 4.50 -12.80 -14.63
N GLY A 482 5.01 -13.66 -15.51
CA GLY A 482 6.31 -14.27 -15.34
C GLY A 482 7.47 -13.27 -15.51
N PRO A 483 8.70 -13.70 -15.22
CA PRO A 483 9.90 -12.86 -15.31
C PRO A 483 10.12 -12.26 -16.71
N GLU A 484 9.73 -12.94 -17.76
CA GLU A 484 9.84 -12.47 -19.15
C GLU A 484 8.65 -11.59 -19.61
N GLY A 485 7.64 -11.40 -18.71
CA GLY A 485 6.45 -10.60 -18.96
C GLY A 485 5.28 -11.38 -19.58
N GLU A 486 5.38 -12.69 -19.69
CA GLU A 486 4.29 -13.59 -20.10
C GLU A 486 3.22 -13.67 -19.02
N VAL A 487 1.97 -13.84 -19.43
CA VAL A 487 0.85 -13.99 -18.47
C VAL A 487 0.84 -15.42 -17.94
N ILE A 488 1.09 -15.59 -16.64
CA ILE A 488 1.02 -16.87 -15.94
C ILE A 488 -0.40 -17.15 -15.48
N ASP A 489 -1.09 -16.14 -14.93
CA ASP A 489 -2.47 -16.26 -14.44
C ASP A 489 -3.25 -14.98 -14.74
N HIS A 490 -4.56 -15.15 -15.04
CA HIS A 490 -5.49 -14.07 -15.31
C HIS A 490 -6.63 -14.10 -14.30
N LEU A 491 -6.76 -13.03 -13.52
CA LEU A 491 -7.79 -12.89 -12.51
C LEU A 491 -9.10 -12.40 -13.15
N SER A 492 -10.05 -13.31 -13.26
CA SER A 492 -11.36 -13.02 -13.84
C SER A 492 -12.27 -12.29 -12.85
N PRO A 493 -13.17 -11.37 -13.33
CA PRO A 493 -14.16 -10.73 -12.50
C PRO A 493 -15.06 -11.72 -11.74
N VAL A 494 -15.27 -11.48 -10.44
CA VAL A 494 -16.09 -12.34 -9.58
C VAL A 494 -17.38 -11.63 -9.20
N CYS A 495 -18.52 -12.19 -9.61
CA CYS A 495 -19.82 -11.77 -9.11
C CYS A 495 -20.12 -12.50 -7.78
N LYS A 496 -20.16 -11.75 -6.68
CA LYS A 496 -20.42 -12.32 -5.34
C LYS A 496 -21.88 -12.77 -5.19
N ARG A 497 -22.83 -11.98 -5.73
CA ARG A 497 -24.27 -12.28 -5.67
C ARG A 497 -25.09 -11.32 -6.49
N GLN A 498 -26.33 -11.72 -6.79
CA GLN A 498 -27.39 -10.83 -7.26
C GLN A 498 -28.07 -10.19 -6.05
N VAL A 499 -28.12 -8.85 -6.00
CA VAL A 499 -28.67 -8.06 -4.87
C VAL A 499 -30.04 -7.49 -5.23
N LEU A 500 -30.20 -7.00 -6.45
CA LEU A 500 -31.42 -6.37 -6.96
C LEU A 500 -31.91 -7.07 -8.22
N LYS A 501 -33.21 -6.92 -8.52
CA LYS A 501 -33.75 -7.25 -9.82
C LYS A 501 -33.23 -6.26 -10.87
N GLU A 502 -33.09 -6.70 -12.12
CA GLU A 502 -32.66 -5.84 -13.22
C GLU A 502 -33.62 -4.66 -13.46
N GLU A 503 -34.92 -4.88 -13.29
CA GLU A 503 -35.94 -3.84 -13.39
C GLU A 503 -35.73 -2.75 -12.34
N THR A 504 -35.40 -3.12 -11.10
CA THR A 504 -35.08 -2.17 -10.03
C THR A 504 -33.85 -1.35 -10.38
N SER A 505 -32.79 -2.00 -10.87
CA SER A 505 -31.58 -1.34 -11.33
C SER A 505 -31.87 -0.34 -12.46
N ARG A 506 -32.67 -0.71 -13.45
CA ARG A 506 -33.08 0.19 -14.53
C ARG A 506 -33.84 1.40 -13.99
N THR A 507 -34.80 1.19 -13.08
CA THR A 507 -35.54 2.28 -12.43
C THR A 507 -34.61 3.21 -11.65
N MET A 508 -33.63 2.66 -10.92
CA MET A 508 -32.65 3.46 -10.20
C MET A 508 -31.80 4.30 -11.13
N ARG A 509 -31.40 3.79 -12.30
CA ARG A 509 -30.65 4.56 -13.32
C ARG A 509 -31.44 5.78 -13.78
N GLU A 510 -32.72 5.61 -14.11
CA GLU A 510 -33.62 6.72 -14.49
C GLU A 510 -33.69 7.78 -13.36
N MET A 511 -33.81 7.34 -12.10
CA MET A 511 -33.93 8.25 -10.97
C MET A 511 -32.58 8.95 -10.66
N MET A 512 -31.44 8.28 -10.83
CA MET A 512 -30.12 8.87 -10.68
C MET A 512 -29.83 9.91 -11.77
N GLU A 513 -30.29 9.68 -12.99
CA GLU A 513 -30.25 10.68 -14.07
C GLU A 513 -31.08 11.92 -13.72
N ALA A 514 -32.28 11.73 -13.18
CA ALA A 514 -33.15 12.84 -12.75
C ALA A 514 -32.47 13.73 -11.69
N VAL A 515 -31.68 13.13 -10.77
CA VAL A 515 -30.87 13.90 -9.79
C VAL A 515 -29.86 14.83 -10.49
N VAL A 516 -29.25 14.38 -11.59
CA VAL A 516 -28.26 15.19 -12.34
C VAL A 516 -28.97 16.21 -13.24
N LEU A 517 -30.14 15.87 -13.79
CA LEU A 517 -30.89 16.79 -14.66
C LEU A 517 -31.65 17.87 -13.88
N TYR A 518 -32.28 17.50 -12.77
CA TYR A 518 -33.26 18.38 -12.09
C TYR A 518 -32.91 18.65 -10.61
N GLY A 519 -32.07 17.80 -10.00
CA GLY A 519 -31.75 17.85 -8.57
C GLY A 519 -30.44 18.51 -8.23
N GLY A 520 -29.90 18.12 -7.07
CA GLY A 520 -28.63 18.63 -6.51
C GLY A 520 -27.34 18.11 -7.19
N GLY A 521 -27.46 17.37 -8.30
CA GLY A 521 -26.34 16.82 -9.06
C GLY A 521 -26.00 17.56 -10.36
N ARG A 522 -26.59 18.75 -10.62
CA ARG A 522 -26.47 19.46 -11.90
C ARG A 522 -25.03 19.72 -12.35
N ASN A 523 -24.13 19.92 -11.42
CA ASN A 523 -22.71 20.15 -11.71
C ASN A 523 -21.94 18.86 -12.14
N ALA A 524 -22.60 17.71 -12.14
CA ALA A 524 -22.05 16.46 -12.70
C ALA A 524 -22.48 16.23 -14.16
N ARG A 525 -23.16 17.16 -14.82
CA ARG A 525 -23.53 17.06 -16.23
C ARG A 525 -22.29 17.07 -17.12
N ILE A 526 -22.27 16.18 -18.10
CA ILE A 526 -21.20 16.07 -19.11
C ILE A 526 -21.86 16.23 -20.49
N ALA A 527 -21.38 17.17 -21.28
CA ALA A 527 -21.90 17.43 -22.59
C ALA A 527 -21.79 16.19 -23.51
N GLY A 528 -22.93 15.76 -24.08
CA GLY A 528 -22.99 14.59 -24.94
C GLY A 528 -23.03 13.24 -24.24
N TYR A 529 -23.16 13.22 -22.91
CA TYR A 529 -23.29 11.96 -22.14
C TYR A 529 -24.46 12.05 -21.14
N ARG A 530 -25.19 10.97 -21.00
CA ARG A 530 -26.18 10.81 -19.95
C ARG A 530 -25.49 10.40 -18.65
N VAL A 531 -25.63 11.21 -17.61
CA VAL A 531 -24.98 10.99 -16.33
C VAL A 531 -26.00 10.79 -15.23
N GLY A 532 -25.86 9.76 -14.43
CA GLY A 532 -26.61 9.57 -13.20
C GLY A 532 -25.71 9.80 -11.98
N GLY A 533 -26.27 10.31 -10.88
CA GLY A 533 -25.44 10.53 -9.71
C GLY A 533 -26.21 10.86 -8.44
N LYS A 534 -25.47 11.05 -7.35
CA LYS A 534 -26.03 11.47 -6.06
C LYS A 534 -25.01 12.22 -5.22
N SER A 535 -25.40 13.36 -4.70
CA SER A 535 -24.63 14.15 -3.75
C SER A 535 -24.81 13.65 -2.32
N GLY A 536 -23.77 13.75 -1.52
CA GLY A 536 -23.76 13.57 -0.08
C GLY A 536 -23.11 14.76 0.61
N THR A 537 -23.63 15.10 1.77
CA THR A 537 -23.02 16.02 2.72
C THR A 537 -23.29 15.41 4.09
N SER A 538 -22.28 14.81 4.68
CA SER A 538 -22.43 14.15 5.99
C SER A 538 -21.71 14.95 7.07
N GLN A 539 -22.31 14.97 8.25
CA GLN A 539 -21.66 15.52 9.44
C GLN A 539 -20.60 14.54 9.94
N LYS A 540 -19.47 15.05 10.40
CA LYS A 540 -18.41 14.24 10.97
C LYS A 540 -18.56 14.19 12.48
N LEU A 541 -19.34 13.21 12.96
CA LEU A 541 -19.75 13.11 14.38
C LEU A 541 -18.60 12.85 15.37
N ASP A 542 -17.44 12.39 14.88
CA ASP A 542 -16.23 12.15 15.67
C ASP A 542 -15.21 13.29 15.61
N SER A 543 -15.54 14.38 14.91
CA SER A 543 -14.71 15.60 14.91
C SER A 543 -14.99 16.46 16.15
N ALA A 544 -13.94 17.10 16.67
CA ALA A 544 -14.09 18.14 17.68
C ALA A 544 -14.77 19.42 17.13
N ASP A 545 -14.75 19.61 15.80
CA ASP A 545 -15.48 20.67 15.10
C ASP A 545 -16.85 20.14 14.69
N GLU A 546 -17.90 20.61 15.35
CA GLU A 546 -19.29 20.26 15.03
C GLU A 546 -19.71 20.69 13.61
N LYS A 547 -18.99 21.64 13.03
CA LYS A 547 -19.21 22.10 11.64
C LYS A 547 -18.48 21.25 10.61
N ALA A 548 -17.61 20.30 11.03
CA ALA A 548 -16.89 19.45 10.13
C ALA A 548 -17.84 18.61 9.26
N ARG A 549 -17.63 18.62 7.96
CA ARG A 549 -18.48 17.94 6.96
C ARG A 549 -17.60 17.15 6.00
N ILE A 550 -18.19 16.09 5.44
CA ILE A 550 -17.64 15.36 4.30
C ILE A 550 -18.53 15.68 3.10
N ALA A 551 -17.97 16.38 2.12
CA ALA A 551 -18.62 16.64 0.84
C ALA A 551 -18.35 15.46 -0.10
N SER A 552 -19.39 14.78 -0.58
CA SER A 552 -19.23 13.61 -1.45
C SER A 552 -20.15 13.65 -2.65
N PHE A 553 -19.72 13.04 -3.74
CA PHE A 553 -20.54 12.79 -4.92
C PHE A 553 -20.17 11.44 -5.53
N VAL A 554 -21.20 10.72 -5.98
CA VAL A 554 -21.04 9.56 -6.85
C VAL A 554 -21.70 9.84 -8.19
N ALA A 555 -20.97 9.60 -9.27
CA ALA A 555 -21.47 9.72 -10.63
C ALA A 555 -21.26 8.41 -11.39
N VAL A 556 -22.15 8.11 -12.32
CA VAL A 556 -22.05 6.98 -13.24
C VAL A 556 -22.34 7.46 -14.66
N ALA A 557 -21.49 7.09 -15.59
CA ALA A 557 -21.63 7.46 -16.99
C ALA A 557 -21.10 6.36 -17.94
N PRO A 558 -21.77 6.16 -19.11
CA PRO A 558 -23.12 6.59 -19.41
C PRO A 558 -24.14 5.93 -18.47
N ILE A 559 -25.26 6.55 -18.14
CA ILE A 559 -26.23 5.95 -17.21
C ILE A 559 -27.21 5.00 -17.87
N ASP A 560 -27.45 5.13 -19.17
CA ASP A 560 -28.26 4.23 -19.98
C ASP A 560 -27.55 2.90 -20.29
N ASP A 561 -26.25 2.92 -20.46
CA ASP A 561 -25.38 1.74 -20.57
C ASP A 561 -24.18 1.89 -19.59
N PRO A 562 -24.37 1.59 -18.30
CA PRO A 562 -23.39 1.94 -17.28
C PRO A 562 -22.05 1.25 -17.47
N GLN A 563 -20.99 2.07 -17.59
CA GLN A 563 -19.62 1.58 -17.74
C GLN A 563 -18.72 2.01 -16.57
N PHE A 564 -18.71 3.32 -16.26
CA PHE A 564 -17.78 3.87 -15.28
C PHE A 564 -18.52 4.54 -14.13
N LEU A 565 -18.06 4.24 -12.92
CA LEU A 565 -18.44 4.95 -11.70
C LEU A 565 -17.27 5.80 -11.24
N CYS A 566 -17.53 7.04 -10.81
CA CYS A 566 -16.58 7.88 -10.09
C CYS A 566 -17.20 8.31 -8.76
N LEU A 567 -16.52 8.00 -7.65
CA LEU A 567 -16.83 8.48 -6.30
C LEU A 567 -15.74 9.45 -5.86
N VAL A 568 -16.13 10.66 -5.44
CA VAL A 568 -15.24 11.66 -4.85
C VAL A 568 -15.77 12.11 -3.50
N CYS A 569 -14.88 12.11 -2.50
CA CYS A 569 -15.15 12.56 -1.15
C CYS A 569 -14.07 13.56 -0.71
N LEU A 570 -14.48 14.75 -0.29
CA LEU A 570 -13.63 15.80 0.27
C LEU A 570 -13.95 15.93 1.76
N ASP A 571 -13.02 15.58 2.63
CA ASP A 571 -13.19 15.54 4.08
C ASP A 571 -12.67 16.84 4.71
N GLU A 572 -13.56 17.56 5.37
CA GLU A 572 -13.33 18.89 5.96
C GLU A 572 -12.92 19.97 4.93
N PRO A 573 -13.75 20.21 3.89
CA PRO A 573 -13.49 21.33 3.00
C PRO A 573 -13.80 22.66 3.71
N HIS A 574 -12.86 23.60 3.64
CA HIS A 574 -12.99 24.98 4.11
C HIS A 574 -13.24 25.91 2.93
N SER A 575 -14.45 25.85 2.36
CA SER A 575 -14.86 26.59 1.17
C SER A 575 -16.15 27.37 1.46
N TRP A 576 -16.62 28.17 0.48
CA TRP A 576 -17.88 28.93 0.57
C TRP A 576 -19.12 28.04 0.81
N THR A 577 -19.02 26.73 0.56
CA THR A 577 -20.05 25.72 0.85
C THR A 577 -19.38 24.41 1.22
N THR A 578 -20.13 23.49 1.86
CA THR A 578 -19.73 22.11 2.11
C THR A 578 -20.59 21.11 1.31
N ALA A 579 -21.41 21.60 0.38
CA ALA A 579 -22.33 20.75 -0.38
C ALA A 579 -21.56 19.89 -1.40
N GLY A 580 -21.68 18.56 -1.32
CA GLY A 580 -21.03 17.63 -2.25
C GLY A 580 -21.42 17.85 -3.73
N GLY A 581 -22.66 18.30 -3.99
CA GLY A 581 -23.11 18.68 -5.34
C GLY A 581 -22.42 19.91 -5.92
N SER A 582 -21.83 20.76 -5.07
CA SER A 582 -21.07 21.93 -5.50
C SER A 582 -19.58 21.68 -5.58
N LEU A 583 -19.02 20.89 -4.65
CA LEU A 583 -17.58 20.69 -4.53
C LEU A 583 -17.09 19.41 -5.22
N SER A 584 -17.78 18.28 -5.01
CA SER A 584 -17.32 16.96 -5.49
C SER A 584 -17.92 16.57 -6.84
N ALA A 585 -19.13 17.08 -7.20
CA ALA A 585 -19.77 16.75 -8.47
C ALA A 585 -18.98 17.25 -9.70
N PRO A 586 -18.41 18.48 -9.73
CA PRO A 586 -17.56 18.94 -10.83
C PRO A 586 -16.32 18.04 -11.02
N VAL A 587 -15.72 17.59 -9.94
CA VAL A 587 -14.56 16.69 -9.97
C VAL A 587 -14.93 15.35 -10.61
N CYS A 588 -16.07 14.75 -10.23
CA CYS A 588 -16.57 13.53 -10.86
C CYS A 588 -16.86 13.74 -12.36
N ALA A 589 -17.44 14.89 -12.74
CA ALA A 589 -17.74 15.22 -14.14
C ALA A 589 -16.46 15.29 -14.97
N GLU A 590 -15.44 16.02 -14.49
CA GLU A 590 -14.15 16.17 -15.15
C GLU A 590 -13.45 14.81 -15.36
N VAL A 591 -13.35 14.00 -14.31
CA VAL A 591 -12.72 12.69 -14.38
C VAL A 591 -13.46 11.75 -15.33
N LEU A 592 -14.80 11.71 -15.25
CA LEU A 592 -15.61 10.85 -16.13
C LEU A 592 -15.57 11.33 -17.58
N GLU A 593 -15.63 12.64 -17.85
CA GLU A 593 -15.53 13.15 -19.22
C GLU A 593 -14.22 12.74 -19.87
N GLN A 594 -13.09 12.95 -19.18
CA GLN A 594 -11.77 12.54 -19.67
C GLN A 594 -11.70 11.02 -19.87
N THR A 595 -12.25 10.24 -18.93
CA THR A 595 -12.29 8.77 -19.02
C THR A 595 -13.11 8.29 -20.21
N LEU A 596 -14.32 8.84 -20.41
CA LEU A 596 -15.20 8.46 -21.51
C LEU A 596 -14.59 8.78 -22.88
N VAL A 597 -13.98 9.96 -23.01
CA VAL A 597 -13.28 10.36 -24.25
C VAL A 597 -12.08 9.45 -24.50
N TYR A 598 -11.27 9.20 -23.48
CA TYR A 598 -10.09 8.33 -23.58
C TYR A 598 -10.46 6.89 -23.95
N LYS A 599 -11.52 6.34 -23.35
CA LYS A 599 -12.01 4.98 -23.66
C LYS A 599 -12.82 4.90 -24.96
N GLY A 600 -12.98 6.02 -25.68
CA GLY A 600 -13.67 6.06 -26.98
C GLY A 600 -15.16 5.83 -26.90
N VAL A 601 -15.81 6.11 -25.73
CA VAL A 601 -17.27 6.00 -25.60
C VAL A 601 -17.94 7.08 -26.45
N PRO A 602 -18.84 6.72 -27.37
CA PRO A 602 -19.45 7.68 -28.27
C PRO A 602 -20.35 8.67 -27.52
N ARG A 603 -20.30 9.94 -27.92
CA ARG A 603 -21.26 10.94 -27.43
C ARG A 603 -22.62 10.68 -28.01
N ALA A 604 -23.64 10.56 -27.17
CA ALA A 604 -25.02 10.48 -27.59
C ALA A 604 -25.55 11.88 -27.92
N ALA A 605 -26.53 11.97 -28.82
CA ALA A 605 -27.32 13.19 -28.98
C ALA A 605 -28.18 13.34 -27.70
N VAL A 606 -27.67 14.05 -26.71
CA VAL A 606 -28.46 14.42 -25.53
C VAL A 606 -29.44 15.51 -25.97
N PRO A 607 -30.76 15.39 -25.72
CA PRO A 607 -31.67 16.46 -26.00
C PRO A 607 -31.19 17.72 -25.27
N ASP A 608 -31.08 18.83 -26.03
CA ASP A 608 -30.78 20.13 -25.44
C ASP A 608 -31.79 20.38 -24.33
N THR A 609 -31.29 20.61 -23.11
CA THR A 609 -32.14 21.01 -21.99
C THR A 609 -32.86 22.28 -22.42
N PRO A 610 -34.21 22.41 -22.22
CA PRO A 610 -34.89 23.64 -22.60
C PRO A 610 -34.19 24.83 -21.95
N ALA A 611 -33.88 25.82 -22.78
CA ALA A 611 -33.18 27.05 -22.42
C ALA A 611 -34.07 27.98 -21.53
N SER A 612 -34.49 27.50 -20.35
CA SER A 612 -35.38 28.26 -19.44
C SER A 612 -34.73 28.71 -18.12
N ASP A 613 -33.44 28.45 -17.88
CA ASP A 613 -32.82 28.81 -16.60
C ASP A 613 -31.54 29.67 -16.72
N ALA A 614 -31.40 30.46 -17.79
CA ALA A 614 -30.33 31.47 -17.90
C ALA A 614 -30.64 32.79 -17.15
N GLU A 615 -31.82 32.92 -16.54
CA GLU A 615 -32.21 34.13 -15.78
C GLU A 615 -32.70 33.79 -14.38
N THR A 616 -31.82 33.33 -13.48
CA THR A 616 -32.01 33.45 -12.01
C THR A 616 -30.71 33.20 -11.28
N SER A 617 -29.65 33.89 -11.71
CA SER A 617 -28.41 33.99 -10.92
C SER A 617 -28.26 35.35 -10.17
N ALA A 618 -29.37 36.01 -9.91
CA ALA A 618 -29.41 37.19 -9.06
C ALA A 618 -30.48 36.96 -7.99
N ASP A 619 -30.06 36.40 -6.86
CA ASP A 619 -30.63 36.54 -5.52
C ASP A 619 -30.22 35.33 -4.68
N LEU A 620 -28.94 35.33 -4.24
CA LEU A 620 -28.51 34.58 -3.06
C LEU A 620 -28.52 35.58 -1.89
N PRO A 621 -29.35 35.38 -0.85
CA PRO A 621 -29.21 36.18 0.36
C PRO A 621 -27.89 35.84 1.04
N GLU A 622 -27.14 36.88 1.41
CA GLU A 622 -26.03 36.82 2.35
C GLU A 622 -26.54 36.24 3.68
N ASP A 623 -26.22 35.01 3.98
CA ASP A 623 -26.52 34.40 5.27
C ASP A 623 -25.52 34.89 6.33
N GLY A 624 -25.98 35.92 7.09
CA GLY A 624 -25.40 36.24 8.38
C GLY A 624 -25.67 35.15 9.41
N ASP A 625 -24.64 34.58 9.95
CA ASP A 625 -24.66 33.64 11.06
C ASP A 625 -25.30 34.21 12.32
N SER A 626 -26.31 33.51 12.86
CA SER A 626 -26.57 33.51 14.30
C SER A 626 -27.13 32.14 14.69
N PHE A 627 -26.27 31.27 15.22
CA PHE A 627 -26.67 30.12 16.00
C PHE A 627 -26.78 30.56 17.47
N ASP A 628 -28.01 30.71 17.97
CA ASP A 628 -28.30 30.65 19.39
C ASP A 628 -28.70 29.22 19.76
N GLY A 629 -28.06 28.70 20.83
CA GLY A 629 -28.20 27.34 21.29
C GLY A 629 -29.51 27.04 22.00
N ALA A 630 -29.92 25.77 21.93
CA ALA A 630 -30.55 24.99 22.98
C ALA A 630 -30.45 23.50 22.58
#